data_00e902f6498a874cc3a5b7fa4e5524b5
#
_entry.id   00e902f6498a874cc3a5b7fa4e5524b5
#
_cell.length_a   1.000
_cell.length_b   1.000
_cell.length_c   1.000
_cell.angle_alpha   90.00
_cell.angle_beta   90.00
_cell.angle_gamma   90.00
#
_symmetry.space_group_name_H-M   'P 1'
#
loop_
_entity.id
_entity.type
_entity.pdbx_description
1 polymer ?
#
loop_
_entity_poly.entity_id
_entity_poly.type
_entity_poly.pdbx_seq_one_letter_code
_entity_poly.pdbx_strand_id
1 'polypeptide(L)'
;LTTDIAPGYDHFTSGIGAAMIGWFGCAMLCYVTPKEHLGLPNKEDVKQGLITYKIAAHAADLAKGHPGAQIRDNAMSKARFEFRWEDQFNLALDPETARQYHDETLPQASGKVAHFCSMCGPKFCSMKITQEVRDYAAGMEQMSQAFKAHGSQLYHSAEITSSEVADNEQIL
;
A
#
# COMPACT_ATOMS: atom_id res chain seq x y z
N LEU A 1 -4.29 31.10 -4.56
CA LEU A 1 -4.38 29.96 -5.48
C LEU A 1 -3.14 29.88 -6.36
N THR A 2 -2.67 28.67 -6.68
CA THR A 2 -1.55 28.48 -7.61
C THR A 2 -1.98 28.80 -9.05
N THR A 3 -3.23 28.51 -9.35
CA THR A 3 -3.92 28.84 -10.60
C THR A 3 -5.39 29.04 -10.32
N ASP A 4 -6.07 29.82 -11.14
CA ASP A 4 -7.48 30.18 -10.96
C ASP A 4 -8.39 29.52 -12.01
N ILE A 5 -7.90 28.48 -12.65
CA ILE A 5 -8.59 27.83 -13.78
C ILE A 5 -9.71 26.87 -13.36
N ALA A 6 -9.80 26.50 -12.08
CA ALA A 6 -10.63 25.36 -11.66
C ALA A 6 -11.58 25.73 -10.49
N PRO A 7 -12.59 26.61 -10.69
CA PRO A 7 -13.63 26.82 -9.69
C PRO A 7 -14.28 25.51 -9.25
N GLY A 8 -14.48 25.31 -7.95
CA GLY A 8 -14.95 24.05 -7.37
C GLY A 8 -13.82 23.07 -7.00
N TYR A 9 -12.59 23.35 -7.42
CA TYR A 9 -11.38 22.59 -7.10
C TYR A 9 -10.30 23.43 -6.46
N ASP A 10 -10.66 24.55 -5.89
CA ASP A 10 -9.71 25.53 -5.32
C ASP A 10 -8.89 24.96 -4.17
N HIS A 11 -9.39 23.96 -3.45
CA HIS A 11 -8.65 23.22 -2.46
C HIS A 11 -7.45 22.45 -3.06
N PHE A 12 -7.57 21.91 -4.28
CA PHE A 12 -6.44 21.28 -4.98
C PHE A 12 -5.45 22.34 -5.51
N THR A 13 -5.95 23.34 -6.23
CA THR A 13 -5.09 24.36 -6.85
C THR A 13 -4.30 25.13 -5.81
N SER A 14 -4.92 25.49 -4.68
CA SER A 14 -4.24 26.14 -3.57
C SER A 14 -3.35 25.18 -2.78
N GLY A 15 -3.74 23.90 -2.66
CA GLY A 15 -2.95 22.86 -1.98
C GLY A 15 -1.58 22.65 -2.63
N ILE A 16 -1.49 22.72 -3.96
CA ILE A 16 -0.22 22.67 -4.70
C ILE A 16 0.72 23.80 -4.23
N GLY A 17 0.24 25.04 -4.23
CA GLY A 17 1.02 26.19 -3.77
C GLY A 17 1.34 26.12 -2.29
N ALA A 18 0.40 25.62 -1.46
CA ALA A 18 0.61 25.44 -0.03
C ALA A 18 1.76 24.46 0.25
N ALA A 19 1.85 23.36 -0.49
CA ALA A 19 2.97 22.42 -0.39
C ALA A 19 4.30 23.11 -0.75
N MET A 20 4.31 23.91 -1.81
CA MET A 20 5.51 24.65 -2.23
C MET A 20 5.97 25.67 -1.18
N ILE A 21 5.09 26.53 -0.69
CA ILE A 21 5.47 27.53 0.32
C ILE A 21 5.82 26.88 1.67
N GLY A 22 5.17 25.79 2.01
CA GLY A 22 5.51 24.96 3.18
C GLY A 22 6.93 24.44 3.08
N TRP A 23 7.35 23.95 1.92
CA TRP A 23 8.70 23.51 1.67
C TRP A 23 9.73 24.62 1.88
N PHE A 24 9.43 25.82 1.42
CA PHE A 24 10.32 27.00 1.56
C PHE A 24 10.25 27.69 2.94
N GLY A 25 9.58 27.10 3.91
CA GLY A 25 9.68 27.54 5.30
C GLY A 25 8.42 28.12 5.93
N CYS A 26 7.27 28.10 5.27
CA CYS A 26 6.01 28.46 5.90
C CYS A 26 5.69 27.46 7.01
N ALA A 27 5.46 27.95 8.24
CA ALA A 27 5.26 27.11 9.40
C ALA A 27 3.80 26.69 9.63
N MET A 28 2.85 27.38 9.02
CA MET A 28 1.41 27.14 9.21
C MET A 28 0.66 27.36 7.90
N LEU A 29 -0.23 26.42 7.57
CA LEU A 29 -1.12 26.49 6.42
C LEU A 29 -2.57 26.55 6.90
N CYS A 30 -3.41 27.37 6.25
CA CYS A 30 -4.84 27.35 6.41
C CYS A 30 -5.48 26.68 5.20
N TYR A 31 -6.56 25.93 5.39
CA TYR A 31 -7.22 25.22 4.31
C TYR A 31 -8.15 26.10 3.49
N VAL A 32 -8.41 25.67 2.26
CA VAL A 32 -9.41 26.19 1.34
C VAL A 32 -10.39 25.07 1.03
N THR A 33 -11.68 25.41 0.89
CA THR A 33 -12.72 24.42 0.58
C THR A 33 -13.00 24.33 -0.92
N PRO A 34 -13.67 23.25 -1.39
CA PRO A 34 -14.13 23.18 -2.78
C PRO A 34 -15.07 24.32 -3.20
N LYS A 35 -15.78 24.92 -2.23
CA LYS A 35 -16.74 26.00 -2.47
C LYS A 35 -16.15 27.41 -2.32
N GLU A 36 -14.85 27.53 -2.31
CA GLU A 36 -14.21 28.85 -2.25
C GLU A 36 -14.72 29.74 -3.37
N HIS A 37 -15.12 30.95 -3.02
CA HIS A 37 -15.76 31.95 -3.91
C HIS A 37 -17.08 31.52 -4.58
N LEU A 38 -17.61 30.33 -4.29
CA LEU A 38 -18.84 29.80 -4.89
C LEU A 38 -20.02 29.72 -3.92
N GLY A 39 -19.76 29.50 -2.63
CA GLY A 39 -20.83 29.37 -1.64
C GLY A 39 -20.33 29.01 -0.25
N LEU A 40 -21.26 28.87 0.68
CA LEU A 40 -20.93 28.44 2.04
C LEU A 40 -20.63 26.95 2.06
N PRO A 41 -19.48 26.54 2.64
CA PRO A 41 -19.11 25.14 2.72
C PRO A 41 -19.97 24.41 3.76
N ASN A 42 -20.32 23.17 3.46
CA ASN A 42 -20.88 22.23 4.43
C ASN A 42 -19.75 21.46 5.15
N LYS A 43 -20.12 20.53 6.06
CA LYS A 43 -19.15 19.73 6.82
C LYS A 43 -18.22 18.91 5.93
N GLU A 44 -18.75 18.35 4.84
CA GLU A 44 -17.98 17.52 3.92
C GLU A 44 -16.99 18.36 3.11
N ASP A 45 -17.40 19.54 2.65
CA ASP A 45 -16.52 20.47 1.97
C ASP A 45 -15.33 20.88 2.86
N VAL A 46 -15.62 21.12 4.16
CA VAL A 46 -14.58 21.44 5.16
C VAL A 46 -13.63 20.24 5.36
N LYS A 47 -14.17 19.03 5.46
CA LYS A 47 -13.36 17.80 5.56
C LYS A 47 -12.44 17.65 4.36
N GLN A 48 -12.94 17.81 3.15
CA GLN A 48 -12.14 17.75 1.92
C GLN A 48 -11.02 18.78 1.90
N GLY A 49 -11.32 20.04 2.21
CA GLY A 49 -10.32 21.10 2.30
C GLY A 49 -9.23 20.79 3.33
N LEU A 50 -9.63 20.35 4.52
CA LEU A 50 -8.70 20.00 5.60
C LEU A 50 -7.78 18.82 5.21
N ILE A 51 -8.33 17.76 4.63
CA ILE A 51 -7.53 16.61 4.19
C ILE A 51 -6.54 17.02 3.10
N THR A 52 -6.97 17.81 2.13
CA THR A 52 -6.08 18.32 1.07
C THR A 52 -4.89 19.09 1.66
N TYR A 53 -5.14 19.96 2.63
CA TYR A 53 -4.06 20.73 3.25
C TYR A 53 -3.18 19.91 4.20
N LYS A 54 -3.70 18.86 4.82
CA LYS A 54 -2.87 17.87 5.53
C LYS A 54 -1.93 17.14 4.58
N ILE A 55 -2.40 16.79 3.37
CA ILE A 55 -1.56 16.20 2.32
C ILE A 55 -0.49 17.19 1.87
N ALA A 56 -0.86 18.46 1.62
CA ALA A 56 0.07 19.50 1.23
C ALA A 56 1.17 19.74 2.29
N ALA A 57 0.78 19.82 3.56
CA ALA A 57 1.71 19.97 4.68
C ALA A 57 2.66 18.78 4.81
N HIS A 58 2.14 17.56 4.69
CA HIS A 58 2.95 16.35 4.72
C HIS A 58 3.94 16.28 3.56
N ALA A 59 3.52 16.64 2.35
CA ALA A 59 4.40 16.73 1.20
C ALA A 59 5.53 17.76 1.42
N ALA A 60 5.22 18.89 2.03
CA ALA A 60 6.21 19.91 2.41
C ALA A 60 7.21 19.36 3.45
N ASP A 61 6.75 18.60 4.44
CA ASP A 61 7.61 18.01 5.47
C ASP A 61 8.55 16.96 4.88
N LEU A 62 8.08 16.15 3.94
CA LEU A 62 8.93 15.22 3.18
C LEU A 62 10.01 15.98 2.38
N ALA A 63 9.60 17.02 1.66
CA ALA A 63 10.52 17.83 0.83
C ALA A 63 11.58 18.56 1.66
N LYS A 64 11.25 18.98 2.88
CA LYS A 64 12.20 19.58 3.83
C LYS A 64 13.14 18.56 4.48
N GLY A 65 12.86 17.26 4.35
CA GLY A 65 13.57 16.23 5.09
C GLY A 65 13.26 16.24 6.59
N HIS A 66 12.03 16.61 6.98
CA HIS A 66 11.63 16.65 8.39
C HIS A 66 11.80 15.26 9.03
N PRO A 67 12.49 15.16 10.18
CA PRO A 67 12.66 13.88 10.86
C PRO A 67 11.30 13.22 11.19
N GLY A 68 11.13 11.98 10.79
CA GLY A 68 9.91 11.23 11.04
C GLY A 68 8.81 11.36 9.98
N ALA A 69 8.86 12.36 9.07
CA ALA A 69 7.84 12.49 8.01
C ALA A 69 7.73 11.23 7.15
N GLN A 70 8.86 10.64 6.77
CA GLN A 70 8.93 9.42 5.95
C GLN A 70 8.43 8.14 6.64
N ILE A 71 8.34 8.13 7.97
CA ILE A 71 7.98 6.91 8.74
C ILE A 71 6.58 6.42 8.35
N ARG A 72 5.60 7.35 8.30
CA ARG A 72 4.22 7.01 7.95
C ARG A 72 4.09 6.56 6.50
N ASP A 73 4.77 7.20 5.57
CA ASP A 73 4.79 6.79 4.16
C ASP A 73 5.40 5.41 3.98
N ASN A 74 6.50 5.12 4.66
CA ASN A 74 7.13 3.81 4.61
C ASN A 74 6.19 2.72 5.16
N ALA A 75 5.53 2.99 6.29
CA ALA A 75 4.55 2.07 6.87
C ALA A 75 3.36 1.84 5.92
N MET A 76 2.83 2.92 5.32
CA MET A 76 1.74 2.84 4.34
C MET A 76 2.17 2.07 3.09
N SER A 77 3.35 2.36 2.54
CA SER A 77 3.89 1.67 1.36
C SER A 77 4.06 0.18 1.62
N LYS A 78 4.56 -0.19 2.80
CA LYS A 78 4.67 -1.60 3.21
C LYS A 78 3.31 -2.25 3.32
N ALA A 79 2.35 -1.61 3.99
CA ALA A 79 0.99 -2.12 4.13
C ALA A 79 0.30 -2.32 2.77
N ARG A 80 0.50 -1.39 1.82
CA ARG A 80 -0.01 -1.50 0.44
C ARG A 80 0.62 -2.67 -0.31
N PHE A 81 1.93 -2.80 -0.23
CA PHE A 81 2.64 -3.87 -0.91
C PHE A 81 2.24 -5.26 -0.40
N GLU A 82 1.97 -5.38 0.91
CA GLU A 82 1.57 -6.62 1.58
C GLU A 82 0.04 -6.84 1.56
N PHE A 83 -0.74 -5.96 0.94
CA PHE A 83 -2.22 -5.99 0.92
C PHE A 83 -2.86 -6.05 2.32
N ARG A 84 -2.24 -5.41 3.30
CA ARG A 84 -2.79 -5.28 4.66
C ARG A 84 -3.78 -4.12 4.73
N TRP A 85 -5.02 -4.39 4.31
CA TRP A 85 -6.05 -3.37 4.14
C TRP A 85 -6.37 -2.60 5.41
N GLU A 86 -6.54 -3.27 6.54
CA GLU A 86 -6.84 -2.60 7.81
C GLU A 86 -5.71 -1.65 8.24
N ASP A 87 -4.45 -2.04 8.02
CA ASP A 87 -3.32 -1.16 8.30
C ASP A 87 -3.30 0.05 7.36
N GLN A 88 -3.64 -0.14 6.08
CA GLN A 88 -3.77 0.97 5.14
C GLN A 88 -4.84 1.97 5.60
N PHE A 89 -6.01 1.49 6.05
CA PHE A 89 -7.06 2.35 6.55
C PHE A 89 -6.64 3.09 7.82
N ASN A 90 -6.03 2.40 8.77
CA ASN A 90 -5.56 2.98 10.03
C ASN A 90 -4.43 4.01 9.84
N LEU A 91 -3.61 3.84 8.82
CA LEU A 91 -2.55 4.78 8.44
C LEU A 91 -3.05 5.93 7.57
N ALA A 92 -4.24 5.84 6.98
CA ALA A 92 -4.78 6.86 6.09
C ALA A 92 -5.08 8.18 6.81
N LEU A 93 -5.00 9.30 6.11
CA LEU A 93 -5.45 10.60 6.62
C LEU A 93 -6.98 10.67 6.72
N ASP A 94 -7.68 9.95 5.84
CA ASP A 94 -9.13 9.78 5.84
C ASP A 94 -9.46 8.28 5.75
N PRO A 95 -9.46 7.57 6.89
CA PRO A 95 -9.72 6.13 6.94
C PRO A 95 -11.15 5.77 6.53
N GLU A 96 -12.12 6.65 6.79
CA GLU A 96 -13.53 6.42 6.45
C GLU A 96 -13.72 6.36 4.94
N THR A 97 -13.22 7.37 4.22
CA THR A 97 -13.30 7.42 2.76
C THR A 97 -12.51 6.30 2.10
N ALA A 98 -11.33 5.98 2.62
CA ALA A 98 -10.51 4.89 2.10
C ALA A 98 -11.22 3.52 2.24
N ARG A 99 -11.84 3.26 3.39
CA ARG A 99 -12.63 2.05 3.65
C ARG A 99 -13.88 1.99 2.76
N GLN A 100 -14.61 3.10 2.66
CA GLN A 100 -15.81 3.18 1.83
C GLN A 100 -15.49 2.81 0.37
N TYR A 101 -14.48 3.41 -0.23
CA TYR A 101 -14.12 3.13 -1.62
C TYR A 101 -13.66 1.69 -1.84
N HIS A 102 -12.95 1.12 -0.88
CA HIS A 102 -12.57 -0.29 -0.94
C HIS A 102 -13.81 -1.20 -0.86
N ASP A 103 -14.70 -0.95 0.08
CA ASP A 103 -15.87 -1.80 0.34
C ASP A 103 -16.95 -1.69 -0.76
N GLU A 104 -17.06 -0.53 -1.44
CA GLU A 104 -17.95 -0.36 -2.59
C GLU A 104 -17.64 -1.35 -3.73
N THR A 105 -16.38 -1.64 -3.94
CA THR A 105 -15.90 -2.49 -5.05
C THR A 105 -15.64 -3.93 -4.64
N LEU A 106 -15.42 -4.20 -3.35
CA LEU A 106 -15.19 -5.53 -2.78
C LEU A 106 -16.07 -5.74 -1.53
N PRO A 107 -17.41 -5.79 -1.68
CA PRO A 107 -18.32 -5.80 -0.55
C PRO A 107 -18.31 -7.11 0.25
N GLN A 108 -17.81 -8.21 -0.33
CA GLN A 108 -17.74 -9.51 0.33
C GLN A 108 -16.61 -9.57 1.36
N ALA A 109 -16.82 -10.32 2.44
CA ALA A 109 -15.81 -10.49 3.50
C ALA A 109 -14.47 -11.03 2.98
N SER A 110 -14.49 -11.89 1.95
CA SER A 110 -13.28 -12.38 1.27
C SER A 110 -12.50 -11.28 0.54
N GLY A 111 -13.15 -10.22 0.10
CA GLY A 111 -12.52 -9.07 -0.55
C GLY A 111 -11.66 -8.25 0.42
N LYS A 112 -12.04 -8.24 1.70
CA LYS A 112 -11.33 -7.48 2.76
C LYS A 112 -9.95 -8.04 3.10
N VAL A 113 -9.66 -9.26 2.69
CA VAL A 113 -8.35 -9.92 2.86
C VAL A 113 -7.71 -10.29 1.52
N ALA A 114 -8.27 -9.80 0.41
CA ALA A 114 -7.78 -10.12 -0.92
C ALA A 114 -6.39 -9.51 -1.18
N HIS A 115 -5.50 -10.30 -1.78
CA HIS A 115 -4.18 -9.87 -2.22
C HIS A 115 -4.22 -9.21 -3.61
N PHE A 116 -5.22 -8.41 -3.85
CA PHE A 116 -5.40 -7.57 -5.05
C PHE A 116 -6.46 -6.50 -4.77
N CYS A 117 -6.49 -5.45 -5.56
CA CYS A 117 -7.59 -4.49 -5.55
C CYS A 117 -8.52 -4.70 -6.76
N SER A 118 -9.75 -4.19 -6.68
CA SER A 118 -10.74 -4.29 -7.74
C SER A 118 -10.32 -3.63 -9.05
N MET A 119 -9.43 -2.64 -8.99
CA MET A 119 -8.98 -1.91 -10.18
C MET A 119 -8.18 -2.79 -11.13
N CYS A 120 -7.19 -3.54 -10.63
CA CYS A 120 -6.32 -4.41 -11.44
C CYS A 120 -6.81 -5.86 -11.47
N GLY A 121 -7.58 -6.27 -10.47
CA GLY A 121 -7.98 -7.66 -10.28
C GLY A 121 -6.81 -8.59 -9.94
N PRO A 122 -7.07 -9.90 -9.84
CA PRO A 122 -6.08 -10.86 -9.35
C PRO A 122 -4.94 -11.17 -10.33
N LYS A 123 -5.12 -10.86 -11.62
CA LYS A 123 -4.17 -11.26 -12.69
C LYS A 123 -3.23 -10.15 -13.14
N PHE A 124 -3.58 -8.88 -12.94
CA PHE A 124 -2.86 -7.74 -13.49
C PHE A 124 -2.31 -6.77 -12.43
N CYS A 125 -2.34 -7.15 -11.15
CA CYS A 125 -1.80 -6.32 -10.08
C CYS A 125 -0.27 -6.39 -10.09
N SER A 126 0.40 -5.27 -10.39
CA SER A 126 1.86 -5.20 -10.43
C SER A 126 2.52 -5.54 -9.09
N MET A 127 1.89 -5.17 -7.96
CA MET A 127 2.40 -5.52 -6.63
C MET A 127 2.34 -7.03 -6.39
N LYS A 128 1.23 -7.69 -6.75
CA LYS A 128 1.09 -9.14 -6.64
C LYS A 128 2.10 -9.87 -7.52
N ILE A 129 2.22 -9.46 -8.78
CA ILE A 129 3.20 -10.03 -9.73
C ILE A 129 4.63 -9.86 -9.17
N THR A 130 4.96 -8.71 -8.60
CA THR A 130 6.27 -8.48 -7.99
C THR A 130 6.52 -9.39 -6.80
N GLN A 131 5.50 -9.63 -5.95
CA GLN A 131 5.61 -10.61 -4.85
C GLN A 131 5.86 -12.02 -5.39
N GLU A 132 5.06 -12.46 -6.35
CA GLU A 132 5.20 -13.80 -6.96
C GLU A 132 6.59 -14.00 -7.57
N VAL A 133 7.13 -12.99 -8.26
CA VAL A 133 8.50 -13.04 -8.82
C VAL A 133 9.56 -13.12 -7.71
N ARG A 134 9.40 -12.38 -6.63
CA ARG A 134 10.32 -12.45 -5.47
C ARG A 134 10.27 -13.81 -4.79
N ASP A 135 9.09 -14.34 -4.58
CA ASP A 135 8.90 -15.67 -3.95
C ASP A 135 9.51 -16.77 -4.82
N TYR A 136 9.32 -16.67 -6.14
CA TYR A 136 9.95 -17.58 -7.09
C TYR A 136 11.49 -17.49 -7.06
N ALA A 137 12.03 -16.28 -7.06
CA ALA A 137 13.48 -16.06 -6.99
C ALA A 137 14.08 -16.57 -5.67
N ALA A 138 13.39 -16.36 -4.54
CA ALA A 138 13.80 -16.88 -3.24
C ALA A 138 13.75 -18.41 -3.20
N GLY A 139 12.72 -19.03 -3.79
CA GLY A 139 12.62 -20.48 -3.94
C GLY A 139 13.74 -21.06 -4.78
N MET A 140 14.09 -20.42 -5.89
CA MET A 140 15.24 -20.81 -6.74
C MET A 140 16.56 -20.76 -5.97
N GLU A 141 16.78 -19.69 -5.17
CA GLU A 141 17.98 -19.57 -4.34
C GLU A 141 18.06 -20.67 -3.29
N GLN A 142 16.95 -20.97 -2.59
CA GLN A 142 16.88 -22.04 -1.62
C GLN A 142 17.18 -23.42 -2.25
N MET A 143 16.60 -23.69 -3.42
CA MET A 143 16.89 -24.93 -4.16
C MET A 143 18.34 -25.04 -4.60
N SER A 144 18.92 -23.91 -5.05
CA SER A 144 20.35 -23.85 -5.40
C SER A 144 21.26 -24.14 -4.21
N GLN A 145 20.94 -23.58 -3.04
CA GLN A 145 21.68 -23.84 -1.81
C GLN A 145 21.56 -25.31 -1.35
N ALA A 146 20.35 -25.86 -1.36
CA ALA A 146 20.08 -27.25 -1.05
C ALA A 146 20.84 -28.19 -1.99
N PHE A 147 20.80 -27.94 -3.30
CA PHE A 147 21.56 -28.71 -4.29
C PHE A 147 23.06 -28.71 -4.01
N LYS A 148 23.65 -27.55 -3.70
CA LYS A 148 25.05 -27.44 -3.33
C LYS A 148 25.37 -28.19 -2.03
N ALA A 149 24.51 -28.05 -1.02
CA ALA A 149 24.67 -28.74 0.27
C ALA A 149 24.65 -30.27 0.16
N HIS A 150 23.88 -30.81 -0.79
CA HIS A 150 23.80 -32.22 -1.10
C HIS A 150 24.84 -32.71 -2.14
N GLY A 151 25.95 -32.00 -2.28
CA GLY A 151 27.05 -32.39 -3.14
C GLY A 151 26.82 -32.22 -4.64
N SER A 152 25.88 -31.35 -5.02
CA SER A 152 25.55 -31.03 -6.43
C SER A 152 25.10 -32.26 -7.24
N GLN A 153 24.38 -33.17 -6.63
CA GLN A 153 23.81 -34.37 -7.27
C GLN A 153 22.30 -34.21 -7.46
N LEU A 154 21.78 -34.50 -8.65
CA LEU A 154 20.35 -34.45 -8.96
C LEU A 154 19.56 -35.66 -8.39
N TYR A 155 20.23 -36.76 -8.17
CA TYR A 155 19.63 -37.97 -7.66
C TYR A 155 20.37 -38.43 -6.39
N HIS A 156 19.63 -38.61 -5.33
CA HIS A 156 20.12 -39.22 -4.09
C HIS A 156 19.57 -40.66 -4.00
N SER A 157 20.40 -41.59 -3.55
CA SER A 157 19.89 -42.92 -3.19
C SER A 157 18.87 -42.76 -2.06
N ALA A 158 17.68 -43.26 -2.23
CA ALA A 158 16.72 -43.34 -1.15
C ALA A 158 17.32 -44.23 -0.06
N GLU A 159 17.62 -43.68 1.10
CA GLU A 159 17.84 -44.48 2.29
C GLU A 159 16.49 -45.12 2.66
N ILE A 160 16.33 -46.39 2.34
CA ILE A 160 15.18 -47.16 2.79
C ILE A 160 15.32 -47.29 4.31
N THR A 161 14.58 -46.46 5.04
CA THR A 161 14.51 -46.60 6.50
C THR A 161 13.85 -47.92 6.80
N SER A 162 14.46 -48.70 7.69
CA SER A 162 14.04 -50.04 8.09
C SER A 162 12.62 -50.15 8.66
N SER A 163 11.86 -49.06 8.75
CA SER A 163 10.47 -49.03 9.12
C SER A 163 9.51 -49.32 7.96
N GLU A 164 9.91 -49.17 6.69
CA GLU A 164 9.04 -49.43 5.53
C GLU A 164 9.09 -50.89 5.05
N VAL A 165 10.04 -51.67 5.54
CA VAL A 165 10.15 -53.08 5.18
C VAL A 165 9.22 -53.96 6.02
N ALA A 166 8.79 -53.51 7.19
CA ALA A 166 7.96 -54.29 8.10
C ALA A 166 6.46 -54.33 7.71
N ASP A 167 5.99 -53.34 6.95
CA ASP A 167 4.56 -53.29 6.56
C ASP A 167 4.24 -54.04 5.27
N ASN A 168 5.24 -54.53 4.53
CA ASN A 168 5.03 -55.30 3.29
C ASN A 168 5.07 -56.84 3.45
N GLU A 169 5.43 -57.34 4.62
CA GLU A 169 5.39 -58.81 4.90
C GLU A 169 4.06 -59.33 5.46
N GLN A 170 3.07 -58.47 5.65
CA GLN A 170 1.73 -58.89 6.13
C GLN A 170 0.65 -59.00 5.04
N ILE A 171 1.04 -58.94 3.75
CA ILE A 171 0.10 -59.11 2.61
C ILE A 171 0.56 -60.25 1.68
N LEU A 172 0.91 -61.42 2.25
CA LEU A 172 0.98 -62.68 1.51
C LEU A 172 0.33 -63.80 2.31
#